data_9754d616d7f77d1e24664a68b06808d7
#
_entry.id   9754d616d7f77d1e24664a68b06808d7
#
_cell.length_a   1.000
_cell.length_b   1.000
_cell.length_c   1.000
_cell.angle_alpha   90.00
_cell.angle_beta   90.00
_cell.angle_gamma   90.00
#
_symmetry.space_group_name_H-M   'P 1'
#
loop_
_entity.id
_entity.type
_entity.pdbx_description
1 polymer ?
#
loop_
_entity_poly.entity_id
_entity_poly.type
_entity_poly.pdbx_seq_one_letter_code
_entity_poly.pdbx_strand_id
1 'polypeptide(L)'
;SNAGFNGKTSRQATDLAIAEFDHLSAGDAPFYLWVQYFDPHVNYIPDADAPFQGSLQKDLYYQDVWQTDRELGRLFRHLEMSGFFEQGNLVLTADHGELLGERGAYGHAFWLDEEVLRVPMLIRSPLLPAAEVDLRVSTVDLLATLTELTTGKSLVTDGRSLLPIAR
;
A
#
# COMPACT_ATOMS: atom_id res chain seq x y z
N SER A 1 -25.97 6.50 8.37
CA SER A 1 -25.71 5.47 9.40
C SER A 1 -24.28 5.02 9.22
N ASN A 2 -23.38 5.43 10.10
CA ASN A 2 -22.04 4.88 10.20
C ASN A 2 -22.19 3.40 10.64
N ALA A 3 -22.24 2.50 9.69
CA ALA A 3 -21.88 1.12 9.94
C ALA A 3 -20.37 1.14 10.21
N GLY A 4 -19.97 1.32 11.46
CA GLY A 4 -18.60 1.24 11.86
C GLY A 4 -18.05 -0.11 11.42
N PHE A 5 -16.94 -0.09 10.70
CA PHE A 5 -16.15 -1.29 10.43
C PHE A 5 -15.63 -1.81 11.78
N ASN A 6 -16.36 -2.74 12.39
CA ASN A 6 -16.05 -3.32 13.70
C ASN A 6 -15.22 -4.61 13.55
N GLY A 7 -14.35 -4.71 12.55
CA GLY A 7 -13.55 -5.90 12.33
C GLY A 7 -12.36 -5.65 11.40
N LYS A 8 -11.40 -6.54 11.44
CA LYS A 8 -10.25 -6.55 10.53
C LYS A 8 -10.73 -6.81 9.10
N THR A 9 -10.33 -5.94 8.18
CA THR A 9 -10.80 -5.94 6.78
C THR A 9 -9.76 -6.47 5.79
N SER A 10 -8.50 -6.53 6.17
CA SER A 10 -7.38 -6.89 5.29
C SER A 10 -7.56 -8.23 4.61
N ARG A 11 -8.05 -9.24 5.32
CA ARG A 11 -8.31 -10.57 4.74
C ARG A 11 -9.37 -10.50 3.64
N GLN A 12 -10.47 -9.80 3.90
CA GLN A 12 -11.55 -9.65 2.93
C GLN A 12 -11.08 -8.87 1.70
N ALA A 13 -10.30 -7.79 1.91
CA ALA A 13 -9.72 -7.01 0.83
C ALA A 13 -8.81 -7.89 -0.06
N THR A 14 -7.97 -8.74 0.55
CA THR A 14 -7.13 -9.69 -0.19
C THR A 14 -7.94 -10.71 -0.96
N ASP A 15 -8.97 -11.32 -0.35
CA ASP A 15 -9.79 -12.32 -1.02
C ASP A 15 -10.52 -11.72 -2.24
N LEU A 16 -11.05 -10.50 -2.10
CA LEU A 16 -11.69 -9.78 -3.20
C LEU A 16 -10.67 -9.36 -4.28
N ALA A 17 -9.49 -8.90 -3.88
CA ALA A 17 -8.43 -8.50 -4.81
C ALA A 17 -7.95 -9.68 -5.67
N ILE A 18 -7.78 -10.85 -5.06
CA ILE A 18 -7.40 -12.08 -5.77
C ILE A 18 -8.50 -12.47 -6.76
N ALA A 19 -9.76 -12.51 -6.32
CA ALA A 19 -10.88 -12.89 -7.18
C ALA A 19 -11.04 -11.93 -8.37
N GLU A 20 -10.91 -10.62 -8.14
CA GLU A 20 -11.02 -9.62 -9.20
C GLU A 20 -9.82 -9.66 -10.14
N PHE A 21 -8.62 -9.87 -9.60
CA PHE A 21 -7.42 -10.07 -10.43
C PHE A 21 -7.57 -11.28 -11.36
N ASP A 22 -8.03 -12.42 -10.85
CA ASP A 22 -8.24 -13.63 -11.65
C ASP A 22 -9.29 -13.41 -12.75
N HIS A 23 -10.35 -12.67 -12.41
CA HIS A 23 -11.39 -12.30 -13.38
C HIS A 23 -10.85 -11.41 -14.50
N LEU A 24 -10.12 -10.34 -14.14
CA LEU A 24 -9.57 -9.38 -15.09
C LEU A 24 -8.46 -9.99 -15.95
N SER A 25 -7.60 -10.80 -15.37
CA SER A 25 -6.48 -11.45 -16.07
C SER A 25 -6.90 -12.61 -16.98
N ALA A 26 -8.13 -13.08 -16.89
CA ALA A 26 -8.68 -14.04 -17.84
C ALA A 26 -9.02 -13.42 -19.20
N GLY A 27 -9.05 -12.09 -19.30
CA GLY A 27 -9.26 -11.35 -20.56
C GLY A 27 -7.94 -10.85 -21.16
N ASP A 28 -8.01 -10.39 -22.40
CA ASP A 28 -6.84 -9.85 -23.14
C ASP A 28 -6.65 -8.33 -22.98
N ALA A 29 -7.59 -7.65 -22.32
CA ALA A 29 -7.53 -6.20 -22.16
C ALA A 29 -6.62 -5.80 -20.98
N PRO A 30 -5.80 -4.76 -21.13
CA PRO A 30 -5.09 -4.21 -19.98
C PRO A 30 -6.08 -3.67 -18.96
N PHE A 31 -5.75 -3.84 -17.66
CA PHE A 31 -6.60 -3.37 -16.57
C PHE A 31 -5.80 -2.58 -15.53
N TYR A 32 -6.51 -1.83 -14.72
CA TYR A 32 -6.01 -1.16 -13.53
C TYR A 32 -6.86 -1.61 -12.35
N LEU A 33 -6.22 -2.18 -11.34
CA LEU A 33 -6.86 -2.63 -10.11
C LEU A 33 -6.36 -1.80 -8.93
N TRP A 34 -7.27 -1.10 -8.26
CA TRP A 34 -7.00 -0.40 -7.01
C TRP A 34 -7.53 -1.22 -5.85
N VAL A 35 -6.66 -1.57 -4.92
CA VAL A 35 -7.01 -2.29 -3.70
C VAL A 35 -6.70 -1.40 -2.50
N GLN A 36 -7.71 -1.09 -1.72
CA GLN A 36 -7.53 -0.34 -0.48
C GLN A 36 -7.63 -1.28 0.72
N TYR A 37 -6.56 -1.35 1.48
CA TYR A 37 -6.54 -1.94 2.80
C TYR A 37 -6.91 -0.86 3.80
N PHE A 38 -7.96 -1.08 4.57
CA PHE A 38 -8.41 -0.13 5.57
C PHE A 38 -7.64 -0.27 6.88
N ASP A 39 -7.12 -1.45 7.17
CA ASP A 39 -6.21 -1.67 8.28
C ASP A 39 -4.78 -1.20 7.92
N PRO A 40 -4.01 -0.65 8.88
CA PRO A 40 -4.40 -0.32 10.24
C PRO A 40 -5.18 1.00 10.31
N HIS A 41 -6.31 1.01 11.00
CA HIS A 41 -7.11 2.21 11.27
C HIS A 41 -7.54 2.21 12.73
N VAL A 42 -7.78 3.39 13.29
CA VAL A 42 -8.18 3.57 14.68
C VAL A 42 -9.34 2.64 15.08
N ASN A 43 -9.32 2.14 16.31
CA ASN A 43 -9.92 0.96 16.87
C ASN A 43 -9.15 -0.30 16.51
N TYR A 44 -7.82 -0.21 16.65
CA TYR A 44 -6.93 -1.35 16.42
C TYR A 44 -7.38 -2.58 17.17
N ILE A 45 -7.45 -3.72 16.48
CA ILE A 45 -7.99 -4.96 17.03
C ILE A 45 -6.85 -5.91 17.37
N PRO A 46 -6.79 -6.41 18.63
CA PRO A 46 -5.76 -7.38 19.01
C PRO A 46 -5.71 -8.57 18.07
N ASP A 47 -4.51 -9.05 17.77
CA ASP A 47 -4.27 -10.26 17.01
C ASP A 47 -3.47 -11.26 17.85
N ALA A 48 -4.12 -12.36 18.22
CA ALA A 48 -3.51 -13.40 19.04
C ALA A 48 -2.39 -14.16 18.29
N ASP A 49 -2.38 -14.13 16.97
CA ASP A 49 -1.38 -14.78 16.13
C ASP A 49 -0.14 -13.89 15.88
N ALA A 50 -0.20 -12.60 16.26
CA ALA A 50 0.94 -11.71 16.11
C ALA A 50 2.14 -12.23 16.93
N PRO A 51 3.37 -12.15 16.41
CA PRO A 51 4.57 -12.67 17.08
C PRO A 51 4.98 -11.83 18.31
N PHE A 52 4.31 -10.73 18.52
CA PHE A 52 4.46 -9.83 19.67
C PHE A 52 3.09 -9.49 20.23
N GLN A 53 3.03 -9.32 21.54
CA GLN A 53 1.79 -9.04 22.24
C GLN A 53 1.95 -7.74 23.05
N GLY A 54 0.84 -7.06 23.29
CA GLY A 54 0.77 -5.84 24.07
C GLY A 54 -0.65 -5.29 24.03
N SER A 55 -0.92 -4.36 24.91
CA SER A 55 -2.25 -3.72 25.01
C SER A 55 -2.20 -2.20 24.87
N LEU A 56 -1.02 -1.63 24.70
CA LEU A 56 -0.88 -0.21 24.40
C LEU A 56 -1.37 0.05 22.97
N GLN A 57 -1.84 1.24 22.70
CA GLN A 57 -2.36 1.64 21.39
C GLN A 57 -1.35 1.35 20.27
N LYS A 58 -0.08 1.65 20.48
CA LYS A 58 0.96 1.36 19.50
C LYS A 58 1.20 -0.13 19.28
N ASP A 59 1.05 -0.95 20.32
CA ASP A 59 1.21 -2.40 20.20
C ASP A 59 0.09 -2.97 19.31
N LEU A 60 -1.12 -2.51 19.52
CA LEU A 60 -2.28 -2.90 18.72
C LEU A 60 -2.16 -2.42 17.26
N TYR A 61 -1.65 -1.20 17.04
CA TYR A 61 -1.35 -0.71 15.71
C TYR A 61 -0.34 -1.62 15.00
N TYR A 62 0.74 -2.02 15.66
CA TYR A 62 1.73 -2.93 15.06
C TYR A 62 1.17 -4.32 14.77
N GLN A 63 0.23 -4.81 15.59
CA GLN A 63 -0.46 -6.08 15.33
C GLN A 63 -1.34 -5.97 14.06
N ASP A 64 -2.00 -4.83 13.84
CA ASP A 64 -2.78 -4.58 12.63
C ASP A 64 -1.87 -4.44 11.39
N VAL A 65 -0.73 -3.74 11.50
CA VAL A 65 0.28 -3.67 10.44
C VAL A 65 0.78 -5.08 10.08
N TRP A 66 1.12 -5.88 11.09
CA TRP A 66 1.59 -7.25 10.88
C TRP A 66 0.55 -8.12 10.16
N GLN A 67 -0.72 -7.97 10.53
CA GLN A 67 -1.79 -8.71 9.86
C GLN A 67 -1.96 -8.25 8.41
N THR A 68 -1.93 -6.95 8.17
CA THR A 68 -2.03 -6.39 6.81
C THR A 68 -0.87 -6.87 5.94
N ASP A 69 0.36 -6.87 6.48
CA ASP A 69 1.54 -7.40 5.80
C ASP A 69 1.39 -8.88 5.46
N ARG A 70 0.85 -9.69 6.38
CA ARG A 70 0.56 -11.11 6.13
C ARG A 70 -0.42 -11.29 4.97
N GLU A 71 -1.46 -10.49 4.91
CA GLU A 71 -2.48 -10.52 3.85
C GLU A 71 -1.92 -10.00 2.52
N LEU A 72 -1.12 -8.94 2.53
CA LEU A 72 -0.36 -8.48 1.35
C LEU A 72 0.57 -9.59 0.83
N GLY A 73 1.23 -10.31 1.74
CA GLY A 73 2.05 -11.47 1.37
C GLY A 73 1.26 -12.60 0.69
N ARG A 74 -0.03 -12.78 1.03
CA ARG A 74 -0.91 -13.71 0.31
C ARG A 74 -1.19 -13.21 -1.11
N LEU A 75 -1.54 -11.93 -1.26
CA LEU A 75 -1.78 -11.31 -2.56
C LEU A 75 -0.53 -11.40 -3.45
N PHE A 76 0.62 -11.02 -2.92
CA PHE A 76 1.87 -11.02 -3.69
C PHE A 76 2.28 -12.41 -4.15
N ARG A 77 2.12 -13.44 -3.31
CA ARG A 77 2.35 -14.83 -3.74
C ARG A 77 1.41 -15.25 -4.87
N HIS A 78 0.14 -14.86 -4.81
CA HIS A 78 -0.81 -15.14 -5.87
C HIS A 78 -0.42 -14.47 -7.19
N LEU A 79 -0.05 -13.18 -7.15
CA LEU A 79 0.44 -12.44 -8.30
C LEU A 79 1.73 -13.04 -8.88
N GLU A 80 2.64 -13.50 -8.03
CA GLU A 80 3.87 -14.17 -8.47
C GLU A 80 3.57 -15.50 -9.16
N MET A 81 2.72 -16.33 -8.56
CA MET A 81 2.33 -17.63 -9.15
C MET A 81 1.56 -17.48 -10.46
N SER A 82 0.87 -16.36 -10.67
CA SER A 82 0.18 -16.06 -11.94
C SER A 82 1.11 -15.55 -13.05
N GLY A 83 2.38 -15.28 -12.74
CA GLY A 83 3.31 -14.65 -13.70
C GLY A 83 3.07 -13.14 -13.89
N PHE A 84 2.23 -12.51 -13.07
CA PHE A 84 1.92 -11.08 -13.19
C PHE A 84 3.16 -10.21 -13.23
N PHE A 85 4.16 -10.52 -12.43
CA PHE A 85 5.37 -9.71 -12.30
C PHE A 85 6.31 -9.75 -13.52
N GLU A 86 6.03 -10.57 -14.51
CA GLU A 86 6.76 -10.60 -15.79
C GLU A 86 6.32 -9.47 -16.72
N GLN A 87 5.10 -8.93 -16.54
CA GLN A 87 4.53 -7.93 -17.42
C GLN A 87 3.74 -6.82 -16.71
N GLY A 88 3.35 -7.03 -15.47
CA GLY A 88 2.54 -6.10 -14.68
C GLY A 88 3.38 -5.15 -13.84
N ASN A 89 2.78 -4.02 -13.48
CA ASN A 89 3.35 -3.04 -12.56
C ASN A 89 2.55 -3.07 -11.25
N LEU A 90 3.24 -3.05 -10.12
CA LEU A 90 2.64 -2.98 -8.80
C LEU A 90 3.17 -1.76 -8.06
N VAL A 91 2.25 -1.02 -7.42
CA VAL A 91 2.59 0.07 -6.48
C VAL A 91 1.97 -0.25 -5.13
N LEU A 92 2.76 -0.13 -4.08
CA LEU A 92 2.31 -0.15 -2.70
C LEU A 92 2.67 1.19 -2.05
N THR A 93 1.69 1.84 -1.46
CA THR A 93 1.87 3.07 -0.68
C THR A 93 0.76 3.18 0.37
N ALA A 94 0.82 4.23 1.20
CA ALA A 94 -0.27 4.62 2.07
C ALA A 94 -0.67 6.07 1.80
N ASP A 95 -1.86 6.45 2.24
CA ASP A 95 -2.40 7.81 2.16
C ASP A 95 -1.74 8.73 3.20
N HIS A 96 -1.53 8.22 4.42
CA HIS A 96 -0.83 8.90 5.52
C HIS A 96 -0.22 7.90 6.50
N GLY A 97 0.60 8.39 7.40
CA GLY A 97 1.10 7.68 8.57
C GLY A 97 0.26 7.97 9.81
N GLU A 98 0.81 7.71 11.00
CA GLU A 98 0.08 7.78 12.27
C GLU A 98 0.98 8.20 13.42
N LEU A 99 0.50 9.09 14.29
CA LEU A 99 1.11 9.41 15.58
C LEU A 99 0.68 8.38 16.63
N LEU A 100 1.65 7.78 17.28
CA LEU A 100 1.46 6.70 18.24
C LEU A 100 1.93 7.08 19.65
N GLY A 101 1.89 8.36 19.97
CA GLY A 101 2.28 8.92 21.25
C GLY A 101 3.45 9.90 21.15
N GLU A 102 3.97 10.16 19.95
CA GLU A 102 5.01 11.16 19.73
C GLU A 102 4.51 12.54 20.19
N ARG A 103 5.31 13.22 21.02
CA ARG A 103 4.94 14.52 21.62
C ARG A 103 3.62 14.51 22.39
N GLY A 104 3.17 13.33 22.84
CA GLY A 104 1.87 13.14 23.52
C GLY A 104 0.66 13.19 22.58
N ALA A 105 0.86 13.15 21.26
CA ALA A 105 -0.18 13.18 20.26
C ALA A 105 -0.47 11.77 19.68
N TYR A 106 -1.71 11.56 19.27
CA TYR A 106 -2.19 10.33 18.67
C TYR A 106 -3.07 10.67 17.47
N GLY A 107 -3.04 9.81 16.44
CA GLY A 107 -3.84 10.01 15.24
C GLY A 107 -3.15 10.88 14.19
N HIS A 108 -3.89 11.33 13.19
CA HIS A 108 -3.35 12.04 12.02
C HIS A 108 -4.10 13.33 11.65
N ALA A 109 -5.24 13.61 12.28
CA ALA A 109 -6.21 14.60 11.78
C ALA A 109 -5.74 16.07 11.80
N PHE A 110 -4.76 16.43 12.64
CA PHE A 110 -4.40 17.84 12.87
C PHE A 110 -2.90 18.14 12.71
N TRP A 111 -2.11 17.17 12.31
CA TRP A 111 -0.66 17.24 12.36
C TRP A 111 -0.06 16.97 10.97
N LEU A 112 0.96 17.73 10.62
CA LEU A 112 1.79 17.53 9.42
C LEU A 112 3.21 17.12 9.82
N ASP A 113 3.29 16.26 10.83
CA ASP A 113 4.54 15.72 11.34
C ASP A 113 5.10 14.63 10.41
N GLU A 114 6.39 14.36 10.51
CA GLU A 114 7.07 13.35 9.68
C GLU A 114 6.41 11.98 9.80
N GLU A 115 5.94 11.61 11.00
CA GLU A 115 5.27 10.35 11.29
C GLU A 115 3.93 10.19 10.56
N VAL A 116 3.30 11.31 10.20
CA VAL A 116 2.05 11.34 9.43
C VAL A 116 2.32 11.45 7.93
N LEU A 117 3.35 12.22 7.54
CA LEU A 117 3.65 12.49 6.14
C LEU A 117 4.48 11.41 5.46
N ARG A 118 5.35 10.73 6.23
CA ARG A 118 6.24 9.71 5.68
C ARG A 118 5.53 8.38 5.56
N VAL A 119 5.22 8.01 4.33
CA VAL A 119 4.57 6.74 3.99
C VAL A 119 5.52 5.83 3.21
N PRO A 120 5.33 4.50 3.26
CA PRO A 120 6.06 3.59 2.41
C PRO A 120 5.71 3.85 0.95
N MET A 121 6.69 3.69 0.05
CA MET A 121 6.47 3.68 -1.38
C MET A 121 7.31 2.59 -2.02
N LEU A 122 6.66 1.61 -2.63
CA LEU A 122 7.30 0.54 -3.37
C LEU A 122 6.71 0.51 -4.77
N ILE A 123 7.57 0.49 -5.78
CA ILE A 123 7.18 0.34 -7.18
C ILE A 123 7.92 -0.87 -7.73
N ARG A 124 7.19 -1.89 -8.15
CA ARG A 124 7.73 -3.05 -8.85
C ARG A 124 7.27 -3.01 -10.30
N SER A 125 8.22 -3.12 -11.21
CA SER A 125 7.97 -3.16 -12.65
C SER A 125 9.02 -4.04 -13.31
N PRO A 126 8.67 -4.81 -14.36
CA PRO A 126 9.67 -5.52 -15.19
C PRO A 126 10.64 -4.57 -15.91
N LEU A 127 10.30 -3.28 -15.99
CA LEU A 127 11.11 -2.25 -16.64
C LEU A 127 12.10 -1.57 -15.69
N LEU A 128 12.05 -1.87 -14.40
CA LEU A 128 12.88 -1.22 -13.38
C LEU A 128 13.83 -2.23 -12.72
N PRO A 129 15.10 -1.86 -12.51
CA PRO A 129 16.01 -2.65 -11.69
C PRO A 129 15.58 -2.63 -10.21
N ALA A 130 16.00 -3.62 -9.45
CA ALA A 130 15.88 -3.57 -8.00
C ALA A 130 16.86 -2.52 -7.44
N ALA A 131 16.34 -1.51 -6.78
CA ALA A 131 17.11 -0.43 -6.18
C ALA A 131 16.41 0.13 -4.96
N GLU A 132 17.18 0.69 -4.04
CA GLU A 132 16.68 1.53 -2.96
C GLU A 132 16.99 2.99 -3.31
N VAL A 133 15.99 3.87 -3.18
CA VAL A 133 16.09 5.28 -3.55
C VAL A 133 15.96 6.12 -2.29
N ASP A 134 17.06 6.69 -1.84
CA ASP A 134 17.13 7.58 -0.65
C ASP A 134 16.90 9.05 -1.05
N LEU A 135 15.84 9.31 -1.79
CA LEU A 135 15.41 10.65 -2.17
C LEU A 135 13.98 10.90 -1.71
N ARG A 136 13.68 12.13 -1.33
CA ARG A 136 12.30 12.51 -1.03
C ARG A 136 11.47 12.53 -2.29
N VAL A 137 10.41 11.74 -2.30
CA VAL A 137 9.40 11.64 -3.35
C VAL A 137 8.02 11.85 -2.74
N SER A 138 7.01 12.03 -3.56
CA SER A 138 5.65 12.28 -3.09
C SER A 138 4.67 11.35 -3.79
N THR A 139 3.55 11.05 -3.12
CA THR A 139 2.44 10.29 -3.73
C THR A 139 1.84 10.99 -4.95
N VAL A 140 1.96 12.32 -5.05
CA VAL A 140 1.57 13.07 -6.26
C VAL A 140 2.39 12.69 -7.50
N ASP A 141 3.59 12.13 -7.32
CA ASP A 141 4.48 11.68 -8.40
C ASP A 141 4.00 10.37 -9.04
N LEU A 142 3.11 9.63 -8.37
CA LEU A 142 2.65 8.32 -8.84
C LEU A 142 1.90 8.39 -10.16
N LEU A 143 1.04 9.39 -10.36
CA LEU A 143 0.29 9.53 -11.62
C LEU A 143 1.23 9.71 -12.82
N ALA A 144 2.22 10.61 -12.71
CA ALA A 144 3.20 10.83 -13.77
C ALA A 144 4.04 9.57 -14.02
N THR A 145 4.46 8.90 -12.93
CA THR A 145 5.26 7.67 -13.00
C THR A 145 4.52 6.52 -13.67
N LEU A 146 3.30 6.24 -13.23
CA LEU A 146 2.48 5.17 -13.78
C LEU A 146 2.11 5.43 -15.24
N THR A 147 1.80 6.67 -15.59
CA THR A 147 1.53 7.03 -16.99
C THR A 147 2.74 6.77 -17.86
N GLU A 148 3.94 7.17 -17.44
CA GLU A 148 5.15 6.93 -18.22
C GLU A 148 5.50 5.45 -18.29
N LEU A 149 5.36 4.69 -17.19
CA LEU A 149 5.58 3.24 -17.16
C LEU A 149 4.67 2.48 -18.14
N THR A 150 3.40 2.87 -18.22
CA THR A 150 2.40 2.12 -18.99
C THR A 150 2.27 2.57 -20.43
N THR A 151 2.55 3.83 -20.73
CA THR A 151 2.35 4.40 -22.08
C THR A 151 3.64 4.84 -22.77
N GLY A 152 4.75 4.91 -22.06
CA GLY A 152 6.00 5.50 -22.52
C GLY A 152 5.94 7.02 -22.74
N LYS A 153 4.88 7.70 -22.30
CA LYS A 153 4.66 9.13 -22.51
C LYS A 153 4.67 9.88 -21.19
N SER A 154 5.35 11.02 -21.17
CA SER A 154 5.30 11.93 -20.04
C SER A 154 3.93 12.60 -19.94
N LEU A 155 3.47 12.79 -18.72
CA LEU A 155 2.25 13.52 -18.39
C LEU A 155 2.61 14.80 -17.63
N VAL A 156 2.04 15.92 -18.05
CA VAL A 156 2.15 17.19 -17.30
C VAL A 156 1.16 17.20 -16.16
N THR A 157 1.69 17.15 -14.94
CA THR A 157 0.91 17.14 -13.68
C THR A 157 1.66 17.96 -12.63
N ASP A 158 1.10 18.09 -11.42
CA ASP A 158 1.80 18.68 -10.28
C ASP A 158 2.95 17.79 -9.77
N GLY A 159 2.90 16.48 -10.05
CA GLY A 159 3.96 15.51 -9.78
C GLY A 159 4.92 15.35 -10.96
N ARG A 160 6.00 14.62 -10.71
CA ARG A 160 7.02 14.26 -11.71
C ARG A 160 7.24 12.75 -11.74
N SER A 161 7.60 12.23 -12.90
CA SER A 161 7.94 10.82 -13.01
C SER A 161 9.18 10.47 -12.16
N LEU A 162 9.09 9.37 -11.44
CA LEU A 162 10.17 8.82 -10.63
C LEU A 162 11.12 7.91 -11.44
N LEU A 163 10.82 7.62 -12.70
CA LEU A 163 11.65 6.74 -13.54
C LEU A 163 13.10 7.19 -13.70
N PRO A 164 13.41 8.50 -13.78
CA PRO A 164 14.81 8.95 -13.88
C PRO A 164 15.68 8.64 -12.66
N ILE A 165 15.05 8.45 -11.48
CA ILE A 165 15.78 8.14 -10.24
C ILE A 165 15.71 6.67 -9.85
N ALA A 166 14.89 5.88 -10.56
CA ALA A 166 14.69 4.44 -10.33
C ALA A 166 15.48 3.57 -11.32
N ARG A 167 16.29 4.18 -12.18
CA ARG A 167 17.11 3.51 -13.22
C ARG A 167 18.59 3.50 -12.89
#